data_9e8502db76c4218ad274b4ab3ccca0ba
#
_entry.id   9e8502db76c4218ad274b4ab3ccca0ba
#
_cell.length_a   1.000
_cell.length_b   1.000
_cell.length_c   1.000
_cell.angle_alpha   90.00
_cell.angle_beta   90.00
_cell.angle_gamma   90.00
#
_symmetry.space_group_name_H-M   'P 1'
#
loop_
_entity.id
_entity.type
_entity.pdbx_description
1 polymer ?
#
loop_
_entity_poly.entity_id
_entity_poly.type
_entity_poly.pdbx_seq_one_letter_code
_entity_poly.pdbx_strand_id
1 'polypeptide(L)'
;AKSEYAIEKYLKENNLELNTKDTDKIIETGAAIAKKLKNKFERARPYQLAESIGMEFNSMPLESDSMKTPAYPSGHSLQSRLIGEYYAEKYPDHREGLIDAADECGMGRVFAGWHYPSDHKASVKLAKEIYPKINLRKSLKESIIDIPRKTYARGVFDKADTPNPVLKPSVKKMALDGIKTFEKFGKVVKYTLIGSILTKQYRADADLDINILFDIPGSKAEQEKVHDEIREYQGQINGKNIPGTQHPINYFSI
;
A
#
# COMPACT_ATOMS: atom_id res chain seq x y z
N ALA A 1 20.32 -6.07 14.12
CA ALA A 1 20.71 -4.69 13.80
C ALA A 1 19.48 -3.93 13.32
N LYS A 2 19.42 -2.63 13.55
CA LYS A 2 18.36 -1.73 13.10
C LYS A 2 18.49 -1.43 11.60
N SER A 3 17.42 -0.96 10.96
CA SER A 3 17.40 -0.66 9.51
C SER A 3 18.31 0.51 9.11
N GLU A 4 18.58 1.40 10.07
CA GLU A 4 19.36 2.62 9.89
C GLU A 4 20.85 2.49 10.29
N TYR A 5 21.25 1.39 10.92
CA TYR A 5 22.55 1.27 11.60
C TYR A 5 23.76 1.63 10.73
N ALA A 6 23.88 1.07 9.51
CA ALA A 6 25.02 1.35 8.66
C ALA A 6 25.00 2.78 8.11
N ILE A 7 23.79 3.34 7.90
CA ILE A 7 23.61 4.72 7.45
C ILE A 7 24.01 5.69 8.58
N GLU A 8 23.56 5.45 9.82
CA GLU A 8 23.97 6.26 10.98
C GLU A 8 25.49 6.25 11.17
N LYS A 9 26.11 5.07 11.04
CA LYS A 9 27.56 4.91 11.08
C LYS A 9 28.23 5.76 10.00
N TYR A 10 27.77 5.64 8.73
CA TYR A 10 28.31 6.41 7.61
C TYR A 10 28.20 7.93 7.84
N LEU A 11 27.02 8.40 8.28
CA LEU A 11 26.80 9.81 8.58
C LEU A 11 27.78 10.33 9.64
N LYS A 12 27.98 9.55 10.71
CA LYS A 12 28.89 9.89 11.80
C LYS A 12 30.35 9.95 11.34
N GLU A 13 30.79 8.97 10.56
CA GLU A 13 32.17 8.88 10.04
C GLU A 13 32.50 10.02 9.07
N ASN A 14 31.49 10.56 8.40
CA ASN A 14 31.64 11.67 7.46
C ASN A 14 31.22 13.04 8.05
N ASN A 15 31.01 13.13 9.36
CA ASN A 15 30.57 14.35 10.06
C ASN A 15 29.28 14.98 9.49
N LEU A 16 28.36 14.13 9.03
CA LEU A 16 27.06 14.54 8.49
C LEU A 16 25.99 14.49 9.58
N GLU A 17 25.04 15.40 9.53
CA GLU A 17 23.97 15.50 10.51
C GLU A 17 22.93 14.40 10.35
N LEU A 18 22.64 13.68 11.45
CA LEU A 18 21.53 12.73 11.55
C LEU A 18 20.26 13.47 11.97
N ASN A 19 19.20 13.37 11.17
CA ASN A 19 17.86 13.82 11.55
C ASN A 19 17.03 12.61 12.03
N THR A 20 17.08 12.34 13.32
CA THR A 20 16.36 11.20 13.92
C THR A 20 14.86 11.24 13.69
N LYS A 21 14.25 12.42 13.75
CA LYS A 21 12.80 12.61 13.56
C LYS A 21 12.33 12.20 12.17
N ASP A 22 13.06 12.60 11.14
CA ASP A 22 12.71 12.22 9.76
C ASP A 22 13.05 10.75 9.51
N THR A 23 14.16 10.25 10.09
CA THR A 23 14.55 8.83 10.01
C THR A 23 13.48 7.94 10.62
N ASP A 24 13.02 8.23 11.83
CA ASP A 24 11.97 7.46 12.51
C ASP A 24 10.69 7.40 11.68
N LYS A 25 10.30 8.52 11.09
CA LYS A 25 9.13 8.62 10.25
C LYS A 25 9.23 7.79 8.96
N ILE A 26 10.41 7.78 8.34
CA ILE A 26 10.69 6.94 7.18
C ILE A 26 10.59 5.45 7.56
N ILE A 27 11.13 5.09 8.73
CA ILE A 27 11.04 3.72 9.28
C ILE A 27 9.58 3.31 9.46
N GLU A 28 8.76 4.14 10.10
CA GLU A 28 7.34 3.87 10.32
C GLU A 28 6.58 3.72 8.99
N THR A 29 6.84 4.62 8.04
CA THR A 29 6.24 4.56 6.70
C THR A 29 6.61 3.28 5.97
N GLY A 30 7.90 2.94 5.96
CA GLY A 30 8.40 1.70 5.34
C GLY A 30 7.84 0.44 6.00
N ALA A 31 7.71 0.45 7.34
CA ALA A 31 7.10 -0.65 8.09
C ALA A 31 5.63 -0.87 7.72
N ALA A 32 4.85 0.20 7.63
CA ALA A 32 3.44 0.15 7.28
C ALA A 32 3.22 -0.41 5.86
N ILE A 33 4.02 0.04 4.89
CA ILE A 33 3.99 -0.44 3.51
C ILE A 33 4.38 -1.93 3.46
N ALA A 34 5.51 -2.29 4.09
CA ALA A 34 5.98 -3.67 4.13
C ALA A 34 4.93 -4.60 4.75
N LYS A 35 4.28 -4.20 5.84
CA LYS A 35 3.23 -4.99 6.51
C LYS A 35 2.05 -5.28 5.59
N LYS A 36 1.56 -4.29 4.86
CA LYS A 36 0.45 -4.47 3.89
C LYS A 36 0.83 -5.48 2.79
N LEU A 37 2.04 -5.38 2.26
CA LEU A 37 2.51 -6.28 1.20
C LEU A 37 2.79 -7.69 1.73
N LYS A 38 3.33 -7.83 2.93
CA LYS A 38 3.54 -9.13 3.59
C LYS A 38 2.24 -9.90 3.74
N ASN A 39 1.19 -9.23 4.19
CA ASN A 39 -0.14 -9.83 4.34
C ASN A 39 -0.78 -10.21 2.98
N LYS A 40 -0.34 -9.61 1.88
CA LYS A 40 -0.83 -9.93 0.54
C LYS A 40 -0.12 -11.14 -0.06
N PHE A 41 1.19 -11.26 0.14
CA PHE A 41 2.02 -12.27 -0.54
C PHE A 41 2.28 -13.52 0.31
N GLU A 42 2.22 -13.42 1.64
CA GLU A 42 2.34 -14.51 2.62
C GLU A 42 3.51 -15.49 2.36
N ARG A 43 4.62 -14.98 1.79
CA ARG A 43 5.76 -15.80 1.41
C ARG A 43 6.43 -16.42 2.62
N ALA A 44 6.61 -17.75 2.63
CA ALA A 44 7.39 -18.44 3.62
C ALA A 44 8.85 -17.97 3.64
N ARG A 45 9.45 -17.95 4.83
CA ARG A 45 10.88 -17.60 4.98
C ARG A 45 11.80 -18.75 4.58
N PRO A 46 13.09 -18.46 4.27
CA PRO A 46 14.03 -19.50 3.89
C PRO A 46 14.09 -20.67 4.87
N TYR A 47 14.15 -20.40 6.19
CA TYR A 47 14.19 -21.44 7.22
C TYR A 47 12.90 -22.28 7.28
N GLN A 48 11.73 -21.65 7.10
CA GLN A 48 10.44 -22.37 7.08
C GLN A 48 10.31 -23.28 5.86
N LEU A 49 10.81 -22.81 4.71
CA LEU A 49 10.83 -23.62 3.49
C LEU A 49 11.79 -24.81 3.66
N ALA A 50 12.99 -24.59 4.17
CA ALA A 50 13.96 -25.65 4.39
C ALA A 50 13.42 -26.73 5.32
N GLU A 51 12.81 -26.36 6.44
CA GLU A 51 12.15 -27.26 7.37
C GLU A 51 11.05 -28.08 6.66
N SER A 52 10.23 -27.45 5.84
CA SER A 52 9.13 -28.11 5.13
C SER A 52 9.58 -29.17 4.13
N ILE A 53 10.80 -29.09 3.62
CA ILE A 53 11.39 -30.05 2.67
C ILE A 53 12.49 -30.92 3.28
N GLY A 54 12.63 -30.91 4.61
CA GLY A 54 13.58 -31.73 5.35
C GLY A 54 15.06 -31.35 5.13
N MET A 55 15.34 -30.10 4.77
CA MET A 55 16.72 -29.59 4.61
C MET A 55 17.19 -28.90 5.89
N GLU A 56 18.44 -29.16 6.28
CA GLU A 56 19.09 -28.35 7.30
C GLU A 56 19.37 -26.93 6.77
N PHE A 57 19.02 -25.93 7.57
CA PHE A 57 19.23 -24.54 7.23
C PHE A 57 19.83 -23.76 8.41
N ASN A 58 21.08 -23.35 8.24
CA ASN A 58 21.77 -22.55 9.25
C ASN A 58 21.39 -21.07 9.12
N SER A 59 20.31 -20.65 9.77
CA SER A 59 20.03 -19.25 9.98
C SER A 59 20.66 -18.73 11.27
N MET A 60 20.98 -17.44 11.31
CA MET A 60 21.34 -16.84 12.59
C MET A 60 20.15 -16.89 13.55
N PRO A 61 20.37 -17.26 14.82
CA PRO A 61 19.28 -17.28 15.81
C PRO A 61 18.63 -15.91 15.92
N LEU A 62 17.32 -15.87 15.96
CA LEU A 62 16.57 -14.65 16.15
C LEU A 62 15.40 -14.81 17.09
N GLU A 63 15.43 -13.95 18.07
CA GLU A 63 14.33 -13.65 18.96
C GLU A 63 13.69 -12.30 18.57
N SER A 64 13.19 -12.20 17.34
CA SER A 64 12.54 -10.96 16.89
C SER A 64 11.14 -11.24 16.36
N ASP A 65 10.15 -10.48 16.82
CA ASP A 65 8.77 -10.59 16.31
C ASP A 65 8.66 -10.35 14.80
N SER A 66 9.62 -9.63 14.20
CA SER A 66 9.68 -9.47 12.76
C SER A 66 9.84 -10.78 12.00
N MET A 67 10.39 -11.83 12.65
CA MET A 67 10.56 -13.16 12.06
C MET A 67 9.25 -13.95 11.99
N LYS A 68 8.28 -13.60 12.79
CA LYS A 68 6.93 -14.21 12.75
C LYS A 68 6.09 -13.70 11.57
N THR A 69 6.60 -12.72 10.82
CA THR A 69 5.91 -12.15 9.65
C THR A 69 6.43 -12.76 8.34
N PRO A 70 5.64 -12.79 7.25
CA PRO A 70 6.06 -13.30 5.95
C PRO A 70 7.37 -12.67 5.43
N ALA A 71 8.07 -13.41 4.53
CA ALA A 71 9.38 -12.99 4.04
C ALA A 71 9.30 -11.79 3.07
N TYR A 72 8.31 -11.74 2.20
CA TYR A 72 8.25 -10.79 1.08
C TYR A 72 7.26 -9.65 1.32
N PRO A 73 7.67 -8.40 1.07
CA PRO A 73 9.02 -7.91 0.84
C PRO A 73 9.85 -7.82 2.13
N SER A 74 11.17 -7.61 2.03
CA SER A 74 12.02 -7.35 3.19
C SER A 74 11.76 -5.96 3.76
N GLY A 75 11.20 -5.89 4.98
CA GLY A 75 10.91 -4.63 5.65
C GLY A 75 12.17 -3.81 5.91
N HIS A 76 13.24 -4.44 6.39
CA HIS A 76 14.52 -3.77 6.65
C HIS A 76 15.15 -3.22 5.36
N SER A 77 15.15 -3.98 4.27
CA SER A 77 15.66 -3.50 2.98
C SER A 77 14.85 -2.34 2.42
N LEU A 78 13.53 -2.33 2.63
CA LEU A 78 12.68 -1.22 2.22
C LEU A 78 12.98 0.04 3.04
N GLN A 79 13.01 -0.10 4.36
CA GLN A 79 13.29 1.00 5.28
C GLN A 79 14.68 1.59 5.07
N SER A 80 15.72 0.74 5.07
CA SER A 80 17.10 1.21 4.87
C SER A 80 17.26 1.93 3.54
N ARG A 81 16.68 1.40 2.45
CA ARG A 81 16.77 2.06 1.16
C ARG A 81 16.04 3.40 1.12
N LEU A 82 14.87 3.53 1.74
CA LEU A 82 14.17 4.82 1.86
C LEU A 82 14.99 5.85 2.64
N ILE A 83 15.65 5.42 3.73
CA ILE A 83 16.54 6.28 4.52
C ILE A 83 17.78 6.69 3.67
N GLY A 84 18.36 5.73 2.94
CA GLY A 84 19.48 6.00 2.04
C GLY A 84 19.14 7.04 0.95
N GLU A 85 17.97 6.93 0.32
CA GLU A 85 17.53 7.92 -0.68
C GLU A 85 17.30 9.31 -0.04
N TYR A 86 16.74 9.36 1.17
CA TYR A 86 16.55 10.61 1.91
C TYR A 86 17.87 11.33 2.19
N TYR A 87 18.86 10.62 2.74
CA TYR A 87 20.15 11.23 3.01
C TYR A 87 20.97 11.49 1.74
N ALA A 88 20.82 10.66 0.69
CA ALA A 88 21.44 10.91 -0.60
C ALA A 88 20.90 12.16 -1.31
N GLU A 89 19.64 12.52 -1.06
CA GLU A 89 19.07 13.80 -1.52
C GLU A 89 19.57 14.98 -0.67
N LYS A 90 19.69 14.77 0.66
CA LYS A 90 20.21 15.79 1.58
C LYS A 90 21.72 16.05 1.39
N TYR A 91 22.49 15.01 1.05
CA TYR A 91 23.94 15.05 0.89
C TYR A 91 24.36 14.43 -0.47
N PRO A 92 24.15 15.14 -1.59
CA PRO A 92 24.36 14.57 -2.93
C PRO A 92 25.79 14.06 -3.18
N ASP A 93 26.80 14.71 -2.62
CA ASP A 93 28.20 14.32 -2.75
C ASP A 93 28.55 13.00 -2.05
N HIS A 94 27.68 12.57 -1.12
CA HIS A 94 27.80 11.32 -0.38
C HIS A 94 26.81 10.24 -0.85
N ARG A 95 26.15 10.48 -1.99
CA ARG A 95 25.08 9.59 -2.49
C ARG A 95 25.48 8.14 -2.57
N GLU A 96 26.63 7.84 -3.18
CA GLU A 96 27.09 6.47 -3.39
C GLU A 96 27.27 5.73 -2.05
N GLY A 97 28.03 6.29 -1.12
CA GLY A 97 28.27 5.67 0.19
C GLY A 97 27.01 5.52 1.05
N LEU A 98 26.06 6.45 0.95
CA LEU A 98 24.78 6.37 1.66
C LEU A 98 23.88 5.26 1.11
N ILE A 99 23.90 5.06 -0.21
CA ILE A 99 23.17 3.99 -0.86
C ILE A 99 23.79 2.63 -0.56
N ASP A 100 25.13 2.54 -0.56
CA ASP A 100 25.86 1.32 -0.20
C ASP A 100 25.60 0.92 1.26
N ALA A 101 25.63 1.88 2.18
CA ALA A 101 25.28 1.65 3.58
C ALA A 101 23.81 1.16 3.73
N ALA A 102 22.90 1.68 2.93
CA ALA A 102 21.50 1.22 2.91
C ALA A 102 21.39 -0.23 2.42
N ASP A 103 22.13 -0.58 1.35
CA ASP A 103 22.11 -1.92 0.78
C ASP A 103 22.81 -2.92 1.72
N GLU A 104 23.87 -2.53 2.45
CA GLU A 104 24.50 -3.33 3.51
C GLU A 104 23.48 -3.74 4.58
N CYS A 105 22.70 -2.81 5.09
CA CYS A 105 21.62 -3.09 6.05
C CYS A 105 20.62 -4.12 5.53
N GLY A 106 20.22 -4.01 4.28
CA GLY A 106 19.29 -4.91 3.62
C GLY A 106 19.87 -6.30 3.36
N MET A 107 21.09 -6.36 2.81
CA MET A 107 21.80 -7.60 2.51
C MET A 107 22.18 -8.38 3.77
N GLY A 108 22.44 -7.70 4.88
CA GLY A 108 22.67 -8.36 6.16
C GLY A 108 21.55 -9.31 6.58
N ARG A 109 20.30 -9.05 6.14
CA ARG A 109 19.16 -9.93 6.40
C ARG A 109 19.15 -11.17 5.50
N VAL A 110 19.68 -11.04 4.29
CA VAL A 110 19.87 -12.17 3.35
C VAL A 110 20.97 -13.08 3.87
N PHE A 111 22.13 -12.52 4.26
CA PHE A 111 23.24 -13.29 4.84
C PHE A 111 22.87 -13.98 6.15
N ALA A 112 22.01 -13.38 6.95
CA ALA A 112 21.48 -14.00 8.15
C ALA A 112 20.49 -15.15 7.87
N GLY A 113 20.12 -15.41 6.61
CA GLY A 113 19.16 -16.46 6.24
C GLY A 113 17.70 -16.11 6.50
N TRP A 114 17.37 -14.83 6.70
CA TRP A 114 16.01 -14.39 7.08
C TRP A 114 15.15 -14.00 5.91
N HIS A 115 15.78 -13.60 4.81
CA HIS A 115 15.16 -13.18 3.57
C HIS A 115 15.87 -13.80 2.37
N TYR A 116 15.13 -13.94 1.28
CA TYR A 116 15.70 -14.30 -0.01
C TYR A 116 16.35 -13.06 -0.66
N PRO A 117 17.38 -13.25 -1.53
CA PRO A 117 17.90 -12.14 -2.33
C PRO A 117 16.82 -11.40 -3.14
N SER A 118 15.79 -12.13 -3.57
CA SER A 118 14.65 -11.54 -4.30
C SER A 118 13.78 -10.63 -3.43
N ASP A 119 13.66 -10.89 -2.10
CA ASP A 119 12.93 -10.02 -1.18
C ASP A 119 13.64 -8.67 -1.02
N HIS A 120 14.98 -8.72 -0.94
CA HIS A 120 15.83 -7.53 -0.90
C HIS A 120 15.72 -6.73 -2.20
N LYS A 121 15.95 -7.36 -3.36
CA LYS A 121 15.87 -6.70 -4.67
C LYS A 121 14.53 -6.03 -4.91
N ALA A 122 13.44 -6.72 -4.57
CA ALA A 122 12.09 -6.16 -4.70
C ALA A 122 11.88 -4.95 -3.78
N SER A 123 12.40 -5.00 -2.54
CA SER A 123 12.30 -3.89 -1.59
C SER A 123 13.09 -2.67 -2.04
N VAL A 124 14.30 -2.87 -2.59
CA VAL A 124 15.12 -1.79 -3.16
C VAL A 124 14.42 -1.13 -4.35
N LYS A 125 13.85 -1.95 -5.26
CA LYS A 125 13.08 -1.44 -6.41
C LYS A 125 11.87 -0.65 -5.94
N LEU A 126 11.11 -1.20 -4.99
CA LEU A 126 9.94 -0.53 -4.42
C LEU A 126 10.32 0.80 -3.77
N ALA A 127 11.41 0.84 -2.97
CA ALA A 127 11.87 2.07 -2.34
C ALA A 127 12.16 3.17 -3.36
N LYS A 128 12.88 2.84 -4.44
CA LYS A 128 13.17 3.79 -5.54
C LYS A 128 11.91 4.35 -6.20
N GLU A 129 10.89 3.51 -6.37
CA GLU A 129 9.63 3.91 -7.01
C GLU A 129 8.75 4.77 -6.11
N ILE A 130 8.75 4.50 -4.79
CA ILE A 130 7.86 5.20 -3.85
C ILE A 130 8.53 6.42 -3.23
N TYR A 131 9.85 6.47 -3.07
CA TYR A 131 10.56 7.56 -2.42
C TYR A 131 10.20 8.95 -3.00
N PRO A 132 10.19 9.17 -4.34
CA PRO A 132 9.79 10.45 -4.91
C PRO A 132 8.33 10.84 -4.62
N LYS A 133 7.51 9.87 -4.24
CA LYS A 133 6.08 10.04 -3.91
C LYS A 133 5.86 10.22 -2.40
N ILE A 134 6.86 9.89 -1.57
CA ILE A 134 6.83 10.13 -0.13
C ILE A 134 7.14 11.60 0.10
N ASN A 135 6.09 12.41 0.21
CA ASN A 135 6.24 13.82 0.53
C ASN A 135 6.50 13.98 2.03
N LEU A 136 7.78 13.90 2.45
CA LEU A 136 8.18 14.03 3.86
C LEU A 136 7.76 15.37 4.48
N ARG A 137 7.69 16.45 3.69
CA ARG A 137 7.17 17.74 4.14
C ARG A 137 5.65 17.76 4.28
N LYS A 138 4.95 17.03 3.40
CA LYS A 138 3.48 16.92 3.42
C LYS A 138 3.02 15.87 4.45
N SER A 139 3.81 14.82 4.69
CA SER A 139 3.53 13.79 5.68
C SER A 139 3.72 14.25 7.14
N LEU A 140 4.31 15.42 7.37
CA LEU A 140 4.23 16.11 8.67
C LEU A 140 2.79 16.61 8.97
N LYS A 141 1.93 16.71 7.95
CA LYS A 141 0.50 17.04 8.10
C LYS A 141 -0.44 15.87 7.74
N GLU A 142 0.02 14.89 7.00
CA GLU A 142 -0.78 13.74 6.55
C GLU A 142 0.03 12.46 6.77
N SER A 143 -0.11 11.85 7.95
CA SER A 143 0.41 10.48 8.13
C SER A 143 -0.31 9.56 7.15
N ILE A 144 0.41 8.63 6.50
CA ILE A 144 -0.18 7.54 5.71
C ILE A 144 -1.01 6.58 6.60
N ILE A 145 -0.89 6.72 7.91
CA ILE A 145 -1.89 6.27 8.88
C ILE A 145 -2.78 7.49 9.08
N ASP A 146 -3.84 7.58 8.29
CA ASP A 146 -4.89 8.56 8.55
C ASP A 146 -5.32 8.41 10.00
N ILE A 147 -5.03 9.42 10.81
CA ILE A 147 -5.65 9.56 12.12
C ILE A 147 -7.14 9.47 11.85
N PRO A 148 -7.87 8.52 12.47
CA PRO A 148 -9.28 8.37 12.19
C PRO A 148 -9.97 9.73 12.29
N ARG A 149 -10.62 10.15 11.23
CA ARG A 149 -11.37 11.40 11.25
C ARG A 149 -12.46 11.29 12.31
N LYS A 150 -12.85 12.40 12.89
CA LYS A 150 -13.95 12.42 13.88
C LYS A 150 -15.26 11.95 13.26
N THR A 151 -15.41 12.15 11.95
CA THR A 151 -16.63 11.84 11.21
C THR A 151 -16.33 11.09 9.90
N TYR A 152 -17.30 10.36 9.39
CA TYR A 152 -17.30 9.89 8.00
C TYR A 152 -17.38 11.08 7.02
N ALA A 153 -17.25 10.83 5.73
CA ALA A 153 -17.29 11.86 4.69
C ALA A 153 -18.65 12.59 4.66
N ARG A 154 -18.71 13.76 5.26
CA ARG A 154 -19.96 14.55 5.37
C ARG A 154 -20.58 14.94 4.03
N GLY A 155 -19.79 14.97 2.96
CA GLY A 155 -20.29 15.19 1.60
C GLY A 155 -21.05 13.99 1.04
N VAL A 156 -20.77 12.79 1.55
CA VAL A 156 -21.27 11.49 1.07
C VAL A 156 -22.32 10.91 2.00
N PHE A 157 -22.15 11.08 3.31
CA PHE A 157 -23.01 10.48 4.33
C PHE A 157 -23.77 11.50 5.15
N ASP A 158 -25.04 11.18 5.46
CA ASP A 158 -25.80 11.75 6.56
C ASP A 158 -25.43 11.01 7.87
N LYS A 159 -25.64 11.66 9.01
CA LYS A 159 -25.24 11.14 10.33
C LYS A 159 -23.77 10.71 10.38
N ALA A 160 -22.91 11.46 9.70
CA ALA A 160 -21.49 11.16 9.51
C ALA A 160 -20.68 11.10 10.83
N ASP A 161 -21.19 11.61 11.91
CA ASP A 161 -20.64 11.60 13.28
C ASP A 161 -21.06 10.36 14.10
N THR A 162 -22.03 9.59 13.61
CA THR A 162 -22.54 8.38 14.28
C THR A 162 -21.78 7.12 13.86
N PRO A 163 -21.90 6.00 14.61
CA PRO A 163 -21.34 4.70 14.22
C PRO A 163 -21.93 4.11 12.95
N ASN A 164 -23.17 4.50 12.61
CA ASN A 164 -23.93 3.98 11.47
C ASN A 164 -24.32 5.11 10.52
N PRO A 165 -23.38 5.62 9.71
CA PRO A 165 -23.66 6.64 8.71
C PRO A 165 -24.55 6.08 7.60
N VAL A 166 -25.35 6.93 7.00
CA VAL A 166 -26.25 6.56 5.90
C VAL A 166 -25.85 7.38 4.67
N LEU A 167 -25.79 6.75 3.50
CA LEU A 167 -25.57 7.49 2.25
C LEU A 167 -26.64 8.57 2.10
N LYS A 168 -26.21 9.77 1.74
CA LYS A 168 -27.15 10.85 1.37
C LYS A 168 -28.07 10.39 0.25
N PRO A 169 -29.35 10.78 0.25
CA PRO A 169 -30.29 10.38 -0.80
C PRO A 169 -29.81 10.71 -2.21
N SER A 170 -29.14 11.86 -2.41
CA SER A 170 -28.54 12.25 -3.70
C SER A 170 -27.40 11.33 -4.13
N VAL A 171 -26.52 10.94 -3.20
CA VAL A 171 -25.41 10.02 -3.47
C VAL A 171 -25.92 8.62 -3.75
N LYS A 172 -26.89 8.15 -2.95
CA LYS A 172 -27.56 6.86 -3.18
C LYS A 172 -28.24 6.81 -4.54
N LYS A 173 -28.95 7.87 -4.92
CA LYS A 173 -29.57 7.97 -6.24
C LYS A 173 -28.52 7.91 -7.35
N MET A 174 -27.45 8.71 -7.27
CA MET A 174 -26.35 8.70 -8.25
C MET A 174 -25.73 7.32 -8.40
N ALA A 175 -25.48 6.63 -7.27
CA ALA A 175 -24.93 5.27 -7.27
C ALA A 175 -25.89 4.29 -7.99
N LEU A 176 -27.17 4.32 -7.65
CA LEU A 176 -28.18 3.44 -8.25
C LEU A 176 -28.42 3.75 -9.73
N ASP A 177 -28.47 5.02 -10.10
CA ASP A 177 -28.59 5.43 -11.51
C ASP A 177 -27.39 4.94 -12.32
N GLY A 178 -26.16 5.03 -11.75
CA GLY A 178 -24.96 4.47 -12.36
C GLY A 178 -25.03 2.95 -12.51
N ILE A 179 -25.39 2.21 -11.45
CA ILE A 179 -25.55 0.74 -11.50
C ILE A 179 -26.54 0.35 -12.61
N LYS A 180 -27.66 1.07 -12.71
CA LYS A 180 -28.70 0.81 -13.72
C LYS A 180 -28.17 0.91 -15.15
N THR A 181 -27.18 1.76 -15.42
CA THR A 181 -26.58 1.88 -16.76
C THR A 181 -25.84 0.61 -17.21
N PHE A 182 -25.49 -0.25 -16.27
CA PHE A 182 -24.83 -1.53 -16.55
C PHE A 182 -25.81 -2.67 -16.87
N GLU A 183 -27.11 -2.52 -16.63
CA GLU A 183 -28.12 -3.55 -16.95
C GLU A 183 -28.17 -3.91 -18.44
N LYS A 184 -27.62 -3.06 -19.31
CA LYS A 184 -27.45 -3.34 -20.74
C LYS A 184 -26.45 -4.47 -21.04
N PHE A 185 -25.55 -4.80 -20.11
CA PHE A 185 -24.54 -5.84 -20.28
C PHE A 185 -24.94 -7.19 -19.68
N GLY A 186 -25.89 -7.18 -18.74
CA GLY A 186 -26.36 -8.38 -18.06
C GLY A 186 -27.20 -8.03 -16.85
N LYS A 187 -27.80 -9.06 -16.24
CA LYS A 187 -28.61 -8.87 -15.05
C LYS A 187 -27.72 -8.56 -13.84
N VAL A 188 -27.93 -7.42 -13.21
CA VAL A 188 -27.27 -7.10 -11.93
C VAL A 188 -27.85 -7.98 -10.83
N VAL A 189 -27.03 -8.85 -10.26
CA VAL A 189 -27.40 -9.78 -9.18
C VAL A 189 -27.20 -9.13 -7.82
N LYS A 190 -26.06 -8.45 -7.65
CA LYS A 190 -25.69 -7.82 -6.40
C LYS A 190 -24.75 -6.64 -6.65
N TYR A 191 -24.79 -5.67 -5.77
CA TYR A 191 -23.76 -4.64 -5.70
C TYR A 191 -23.31 -4.44 -4.25
N THR A 192 -22.05 -4.02 -4.08
CA THR A 192 -21.46 -3.80 -2.76
C THR A 192 -20.63 -2.53 -2.80
N LEU A 193 -20.83 -1.67 -1.82
CA LEU A 193 -19.96 -0.50 -1.61
C LEU A 193 -18.67 -0.94 -0.94
N ILE A 194 -17.54 -0.45 -1.44
CA ILE A 194 -16.21 -0.72 -0.89
C ILE A 194 -15.39 0.57 -0.82
N GLY A 195 -14.18 0.50 -0.28
CA GLY A 195 -13.25 1.61 -0.24
C GLY A 195 -13.10 2.26 1.13
N SER A 196 -12.04 3.06 1.27
CA SER A 196 -11.69 3.74 2.52
C SER A 196 -12.73 4.78 2.95
N ILE A 197 -13.51 5.32 2.02
CA ILE A 197 -14.57 6.31 2.28
C ILE A 197 -15.66 5.76 3.22
N LEU A 198 -15.83 4.42 3.29
CA LEU A 198 -16.74 3.73 4.19
C LEU A 198 -16.22 3.65 5.63
N THR A 199 -15.06 4.20 5.90
CA THR A 199 -14.42 4.21 7.22
C THR A 199 -14.15 5.65 7.66
N LYS A 200 -13.73 5.85 8.92
CA LYS A 200 -13.23 7.15 9.37
C LYS A 200 -11.76 7.41 8.97
N GLN A 201 -11.15 6.49 8.23
CA GLN A 201 -9.77 6.58 7.73
C GLN A 201 -9.72 6.89 6.23
N TYR A 202 -10.62 7.73 5.74
CA TYR A 202 -10.66 8.11 4.34
C TYR A 202 -9.81 9.35 4.05
N ARG A 203 -9.24 9.41 2.85
CA ARG A 203 -8.55 10.60 2.33
C ARG A 203 -9.57 11.64 1.86
N ALA A 204 -9.10 12.90 1.71
CA ALA A 204 -9.97 14.00 1.24
C ALA A 204 -10.56 13.74 -0.16
N ASP A 205 -9.85 12.96 -0.97
CA ASP A 205 -10.18 12.56 -2.34
C ASP A 205 -10.53 11.06 -2.47
N ALA A 206 -10.89 10.39 -1.35
CA ALA A 206 -11.19 8.96 -1.36
C ALA A 206 -12.42 8.66 -2.20
N ASP A 207 -12.33 7.60 -2.98
CA ASP A 207 -13.35 7.16 -3.92
C ASP A 207 -14.50 6.42 -3.22
N LEU A 208 -15.71 6.56 -3.74
CA LEU A 208 -16.82 5.66 -3.46
C LEU A 208 -16.85 4.56 -4.52
N ASP A 209 -16.32 3.40 -4.19
CA ASP A 209 -16.21 2.27 -5.10
C ASP A 209 -17.41 1.34 -4.96
N ILE A 210 -17.94 0.89 -6.09
CA ILE A 210 -19.12 0.02 -6.18
C ILE A 210 -18.75 -1.22 -6.99
N ASN A 211 -18.67 -2.36 -6.33
CA ASN A 211 -18.55 -3.65 -6.99
C ASN A 211 -19.95 -4.13 -7.45
N ILE A 212 -20.04 -4.55 -8.70
CA ILE A 212 -21.29 -5.04 -9.31
C ILE A 212 -21.06 -6.48 -9.78
N LEU A 213 -21.88 -7.40 -9.28
CA LEU A 213 -21.94 -8.79 -9.72
C LEU A 213 -23.02 -8.93 -10.77
N PHE A 214 -22.65 -9.49 -11.92
CA PHE A 214 -23.55 -9.73 -13.06
C PHE A 214 -23.83 -11.20 -13.25
N ASP A 215 -25.03 -11.49 -13.70
CA ASP A 215 -25.38 -12.74 -14.37
C ASP A 215 -25.37 -12.48 -15.89
N ILE A 216 -24.29 -12.95 -16.54
CA ILE A 216 -24.06 -12.78 -17.98
C ILE A 216 -24.32 -14.14 -18.64
N PRO A 217 -25.41 -14.29 -19.38
CA PRO A 217 -25.72 -15.53 -20.07
C PRO A 217 -24.74 -15.78 -21.23
N GLY A 218 -24.59 -17.04 -21.63
CA GLY A 218 -23.81 -17.44 -22.80
C GLY A 218 -22.59 -18.29 -22.48
N SER A 219 -21.83 -18.62 -23.52
CA SER A 219 -20.57 -19.34 -23.43
C SER A 219 -19.48 -18.49 -22.79
N LYS A 220 -18.40 -19.12 -22.31
CA LYS A 220 -17.27 -18.43 -21.70
C LYS A 220 -16.67 -17.33 -22.60
N ALA A 221 -16.58 -17.60 -23.91
CA ALA A 221 -16.05 -16.63 -24.88
C ALA A 221 -16.98 -15.41 -25.05
N GLU A 222 -18.29 -15.61 -25.02
CA GLU A 222 -19.28 -14.52 -25.06
C GLU A 222 -19.24 -13.69 -23.78
N GLN A 223 -19.10 -14.34 -22.61
CA GLN A 223 -18.96 -13.66 -21.32
C GLN A 223 -17.68 -12.81 -21.28
N GLU A 224 -16.53 -13.32 -21.76
CA GLU A 224 -15.27 -12.58 -21.84
C GLU A 224 -15.43 -11.32 -22.69
N LYS A 225 -16.10 -11.41 -23.84
CA LYS A 225 -16.38 -10.25 -24.70
C LYS A 225 -17.21 -9.19 -23.98
N VAL A 226 -18.26 -9.60 -23.25
CA VAL A 226 -19.09 -8.67 -22.47
C VAL A 226 -18.29 -8.04 -21.34
N HIS A 227 -17.38 -8.79 -20.69
CA HIS A 227 -16.49 -8.22 -19.68
C HIS A 227 -15.52 -7.18 -20.26
N ASP A 228 -15.06 -7.32 -21.49
CA ASP A 228 -14.25 -6.31 -22.18
C ASP A 228 -15.06 -5.03 -22.44
N GLU A 229 -16.28 -5.18 -22.94
CA GLU A 229 -17.21 -4.06 -23.16
C GLU A 229 -17.53 -3.32 -21.83
N ILE A 230 -17.72 -4.06 -20.74
CA ILE A 230 -17.91 -3.49 -19.41
C ILE A 230 -16.68 -2.69 -18.97
N ARG A 231 -15.46 -3.22 -19.18
CA ARG A 231 -14.21 -2.50 -18.82
C ARG A 231 -14.05 -1.19 -19.59
N GLU A 232 -14.36 -1.20 -20.89
CA GLU A 232 -14.33 0.00 -21.71
C GLU A 232 -15.36 1.03 -21.20
N TYR A 233 -16.57 0.59 -20.92
CA TYR A 233 -17.63 1.46 -20.38
C TYR A 233 -17.28 2.04 -19.02
N GLN A 234 -16.66 1.26 -18.13
CA GLN A 234 -16.17 1.73 -16.84
C GLN A 234 -15.17 2.89 -17.01
N GLY A 235 -14.28 2.82 -18.00
CA GLY A 235 -13.35 3.91 -18.33
C GLY A 235 -14.04 5.23 -18.70
N GLN A 236 -15.27 5.18 -19.22
CA GLN A 236 -16.03 6.36 -19.62
C GLN A 236 -16.80 7.01 -18.47
N ILE A 237 -17.22 6.22 -17.47
CA ILE A 237 -18.13 6.71 -16.42
C ILE A 237 -17.47 6.88 -15.05
N ASN A 238 -16.38 6.18 -14.78
CA ASN A 238 -15.63 6.25 -13.51
C ASN A 238 -14.91 7.60 -13.34
N GLY A 239 -14.59 7.94 -12.10
CA GLY A 239 -13.85 9.15 -11.75
C GLY A 239 -14.69 10.43 -11.71
N LYS A 240 -16.01 10.37 -11.89
CA LYS A 240 -16.87 11.53 -11.75
C LYS A 240 -17.11 11.86 -10.28
N ASN A 241 -16.81 13.09 -9.91
CA ASN A 241 -17.01 13.53 -8.53
C ASN A 241 -18.50 13.55 -8.15
N ILE A 242 -18.77 13.09 -6.93
CA ILE A 242 -20.07 13.29 -6.29
C ILE A 242 -20.29 14.80 -6.14
N PRO A 243 -21.43 15.36 -6.61
CA PRO A 243 -21.68 16.80 -6.60
C PRO A 243 -21.43 17.45 -5.24
N GLY A 244 -20.65 18.53 -5.24
CA GLY A 244 -20.26 19.27 -4.03
C GLY A 244 -19.15 18.61 -3.20
N THR A 245 -18.47 17.60 -3.74
CA THR A 245 -17.33 16.92 -3.08
C THR A 245 -16.15 16.76 -4.02
N GLN A 246 -15.01 16.31 -3.46
CA GLN A 246 -13.83 15.85 -4.21
C GLN A 246 -13.77 14.31 -4.29
N HIS A 247 -14.84 13.62 -3.88
CA HIS A 247 -14.93 12.18 -3.85
C HIS A 247 -15.47 11.66 -5.18
N PRO A 248 -14.67 10.97 -6.00
CA PRO A 248 -15.18 10.32 -7.20
C PRO A 248 -15.99 9.07 -6.87
N ILE A 249 -16.86 8.70 -7.79
CA ILE A 249 -17.59 7.44 -7.76
C ILE A 249 -17.09 6.53 -8.88
N ASN A 250 -16.83 5.27 -8.55
CA ASN A 250 -16.34 4.27 -9.48
C ASN A 250 -17.18 2.99 -9.41
N TYR A 251 -17.29 2.31 -10.54
CA TYR A 251 -18.03 1.06 -10.69
C TYR A 251 -17.09 -0.02 -11.22
N PHE A 252 -17.11 -1.21 -10.62
CA PHE A 252 -16.28 -2.35 -10.98
C PHE A 252 -17.14 -3.59 -11.15
N SER A 253 -16.94 -4.33 -12.25
CA SER A 253 -17.50 -5.67 -12.43
C SER A 253 -16.66 -6.71 -11.67
N ILE A 254 -17.33 -7.62 -10.99
CA ILE A 254 -16.72 -8.75 -10.27
C ILE A 254 -17.41 -10.07 -10.66
#